data_0507da8cc9ec29e8572a01f6930ec562
#
_entry.id   0507da8cc9ec29e8572a01f6930ec562
#
_cell.length_a   1.000
_cell.length_b   1.000
_cell.length_c   1.000
_cell.angle_alpha   90.00
_cell.angle_beta   90.00
_cell.angle_gamma   90.00
#
_symmetry.space_group_name_H-M   'P 1'
#
loop_
_entity.id
_entity.type
_entity.pdbx_description
1 polymer ?
#
loop_
_entity_poly.entity_id
_entity_poly.type
_entity_poly.pdbx_seq_one_letter_code
_entity_poly.pdbx_strand_id
1 'polypeptide(L)'
;MDKTNPLDPLLLQILPKERQSTKGFIDSPVYDEEFSPVKGLIHKYPSRVLLISSSVCAIHCQYCFRQNFDYDDNDVLTNWADIQNYLSKRIEVNEVVLSGGDPLTLSDKKINKILRKIESIQHIKTLRIHTRTAVVIPSRITEELIASLNQTKLKVVIVFHINHAQEISDEFVKNIKALRNLTLLNQSVFLRDVNDDAKTLAELSYKLFDASILPYYIHLLDKVTGAERFLISDNQAHKIYKALQDMVPGYLLPKLVRDEGGESKRLVI
;
A
#
# COMPACT_ATOMS: atom_id res chain seq x y z
N MET A 1 -17.58 -10.42 -2.47
CA MET A 1 -18.41 -9.35 -1.90
C MET A 1 -19.87 -9.73 -2.03
N ASP A 2 -20.55 -9.84 -0.91
CA ASP A 2 -22.00 -10.06 -0.86
C ASP A 2 -22.73 -8.71 -0.79
N LYS A 3 -23.38 -8.32 -1.90
CA LYS A 3 -24.09 -7.03 -2.02
C LYS A 3 -25.39 -6.98 -1.21
N THR A 4 -25.88 -8.11 -0.73
CA THR A 4 -27.10 -8.21 0.08
C THR A 4 -26.80 -8.11 1.58
N ASN A 5 -25.55 -8.30 1.99
CA ASN A 5 -25.12 -8.19 3.37
C ASN A 5 -24.50 -6.80 3.62
N PRO A 6 -25.16 -5.90 4.35
CA PRO A 6 -24.64 -4.56 4.65
C PRO A 6 -23.38 -4.59 5.56
N LEU A 7 -23.09 -5.73 6.18
CA LEU A 7 -21.91 -5.95 7.01
C LEU A 7 -20.83 -6.79 6.31
N ASP A 8 -20.94 -6.98 4.98
CA ASP A 8 -19.88 -7.64 4.21
C ASP A 8 -18.56 -6.88 4.36
N PRO A 9 -17.46 -7.52 4.81
CA PRO A 9 -16.20 -6.86 5.11
C PRO A 9 -15.57 -6.19 3.89
N LEU A 10 -15.86 -6.65 2.68
CA LEU A 10 -15.39 -6.01 1.45
C LEU A 10 -16.21 -4.75 1.16
N LEU A 11 -17.53 -4.83 1.36
CA LEU A 11 -18.45 -3.71 1.14
C LEU A 11 -18.18 -2.57 2.12
N LEU A 12 -17.96 -2.89 3.40
CA LEU A 12 -17.68 -1.90 4.44
C LEU A 12 -16.47 -1.01 4.12
N GLN A 13 -15.46 -1.57 3.46
CA GLN A 13 -14.23 -0.84 3.13
C GLN A 13 -14.42 0.25 2.07
N ILE A 14 -15.47 0.17 1.25
CA ILE A 14 -15.67 1.01 0.06
C ILE A 14 -16.98 1.80 0.07
N LEU A 15 -17.96 1.37 0.88
CA LEU A 15 -19.27 2.03 0.93
C LEU A 15 -19.15 3.37 1.64
N PRO A 16 -19.42 4.49 0.95
CA PRO A 16 -19.41 5.80 1.58
C PRO A 16 -20.44 5.87 2.71
N LYS A 17 -20.04 6.50 3.82
CA LYS A 17 -20.95 6.92 4.89
C LYS A 17 -20.78 8.41 5.10
N GLU A 18 -21.78 9.01 5.73
CA GLU A 18 -21.71 10.40 6.15
C GLU A 18 -20.46 10.64 7.00
N ARG A 19 -19.68 11.66 6.63
CA ARG A 19 -18.44 12.00 7.34
C ARG A 19 -18.79 12.71 8.64
N GLN A 20 -18.19 12.24 9.72
CA GLN A 20 -18.31 12.88 11.03
C GLN A 20 -16.99 13.58 11.34
N SER A 21 -17.06 14.78 11.88
CA SER A 21 -15.87 15.45 12.39
C SER A 21 -15.61 14.97 13.82
N THR A 22 -14.54 14.22 14.02
CA THR A 22 -14.17 13.66 15.33
C THR A 22 -12.85 14.24 15.79
N LYS A 23 -12.78 14.65 17.05
CA LYS A 23 -11.55 15.20 17.64
C LYS A 23 -10.37 14.23 17.46
N GLY A 24 -9.27 14.75 16.91
CA GLY A 24 -8.04 14.00 16.67
C GLY A 24 -7.96 13.32 15.31
N PHE A 25 -8.96 13.48 14.44
CA PHE A 25 -8.89 13.14 13.03
C PHE A 25 -8.62 14.40 12.22
N ILE A 26 -7.71 14.31 11.24
CA ILE A 26 -7.28 15.43 10.41
C ILE A 26 -7.18 15.01 8.93
N ASP A 27 -7.17 15.96 8.02
CA ASP A 27 -7.20 15.66 6.59
C ASP A 27 -5.88 15.08 6.05
N SER A 28 -4.74 15.44 6.64
CA SER A 28 -3.41 14.95 6.25
C SER A 28 -2.63 14.38 7.43
N PRO A 29 -2.98 13.18 7.95
CA PRO A 29 -2.41 12.63 9.19
C PRO A 29 -0.93 12.23 9.08
N VAL A 30 -0.40 12.10 7.86
CA VAL A 30 0.99 11.67 7.61
C VAL A 30 1.90 12.81 7.13
N TYR A 31 1.39 14.05 7.01
CA TYR A 31 2.16 15.24 6.64
C TYR A 31 3.01 15.09 5.37
N ASP A 32 2.48 14.42 4.33
CA ASP A 32 3.22 14.16 3.10
C ASP A 32 3.75 15.43 2.41
N GLU A 33 3.00 16.53 2.51
CA GLU A 33 3.36 17.83 1.90
C GLU A 33 4.64 18.42 2.50
N GLU A 34 4.87 18.26 3.81
CA GLU A 34 6.07 18.75 4.49
C GLU A 34 7.35 18.02 4.04
N PHE A 35 7.20 16.82 3.49
CA PHE A 35 8.28 15.97 3.01
C PHE A 35 8.38 15.91 1.49
N SER A 36 7.78 16.86 0.78
CA SER A 36 7.77 16.93 -0.68
C SER A 36 8.78 17.99 -1.21
N PRO A 37 10.08 17.66 -1.27
CA PRO A 37 11.11 18.60 -1.72
C PRO A 37 10.99 18.95 -3.20
N VAL A 38 10.30 18.11 -3.98
CA VAL A 38 10.03 18.25 -5.40
C VAL A 38 8.62 17.72 -5.66
N LYS A 39 7.85 18.37 -6.54
CA LYS A 39 6.52 17.91 -6.95
C LYS A 39 6.58 16.45 -7.43
N GLY A 40 5.68 15.63 -6.94
CA GLY A 40 5.60 14.21 -7.28
C GLY A 40 6.57 13.30 -6.51
N LEU A 41 7.37 13.84 -5.56
CA LEU A 41 8.31 13.08 -4.76
C LEU A 41 8.16 13.39 -3.26
N ILE A 42 8.03 12.36 -2.45
CA ILE A 42 8.00 12.43 -0.98
C ILE A 42 9.27 11.74 -0.43
N HIS A 43 10.02 12.42 0.43
CA HIS A 43 11.27 11.93 1.03
C HIS A 43 11.26 12.04 2.56
N LYS A 44 10.71 11.03 3.22
CA LYS A 44 10.64 10.93 4.71
C LYS A 44 11.78 10.12 5.33
N TYR A 45 12.39 9.23 4.54
CA TYR A 45 13.37 8.25 5.03
C TYR A 45 14.67 8.35 4.25
N PRO A 46 15.84 8.38 4.88
CA PRO A 46 17.10 8.61 4.19
C PRO A 46 17.36 7.68 3.00
N SER A 47 16.98 6.40 3.11
CA SER A 47 17.32 5.37 2.12
C SER A 47 16.29 5.20 0.99
N ARG A 48 15.11 5.86 1.08
CA ARG A 48 14.03 5.63 0.11
C ARG A 48 13.17 6.86 -0.11
N VAL A 49 12.66 6.97 -1.32
CA VAL A 49 11.67 7.98 -1.69
C VAL A 49 10.39 7.34 -2.20
N LEU A 50 9.29 8.08 -2.11
CA LEU A 50 8.02 7.70 -2.73
C LEU A 50 7.73 8.66 -3.88
N LEU A 51 7.37 8.09 -5.03
CA LEU A 51 6.92 8.84 -6.19
C LEU A 51 5.40 8.74 -6.32
N ILE A 52 4.76 9.89 -6.49
CA ILE A 52 3.33 10.00 -6.79
C ILE A 52 3.14 9.68 -8.28
N SER A 53 2.87 8.42 -8.58
CA SER A 53 2.83 7.93 -9.97
C SER A 53 1.45 8.06 -10.62
N SER A 54 0.39 8.11 -9.81
CA SER A 54 -1.00 8.25 -10.26
C SER A 54 -1.81 9.06 -9.25
N SER A 55 -2.79 9.79 -9.73
CA SER A 55 -3.83 10.45 -8.91
C SER A 55 -5.12 9.62 -8.79
N VAL A 56 -5.19 8.47 -9.46
CA VAL A 56 -6.40 7.66 -9.60
C VAL A 56 -6.24 6.33 -8.88
N CYS A 57 -7.35 5.84 -8.31
CA CYS A 57 -7.47 4.48 -7.78
C CYS A 57 -8.62 3.75 -8.48
N ALA A 58 -8.48 2.44 -8.67
CA ALA A 58 -9.56 1.58 -9.17
C ALA A 58 -10.72 1.45 -8.17
N ILE A 59 -10.45 1.70 -6.90
CA ILE A 59 -11.42 1.63 -5.80
C ILE A 59 -11.07 2.67 -4.74
N HIS A 60 -12.10 3.32 -4.15
CA HIS A 60 -11.92 4.34 -3.12
C HIS A 60 -12.08 3.74 -1.73
N CYS A 61 -10.96 3.47 -1.07
CA CYS A 61 -10.94 2.99 0.31
C CYS A 61 -11.42 4.09 1.26
N GLN A 62 -12.44 3.81 2.07
CA GLN A 62 -13.01 4.79 3.00
C GLN A 62 -12.11 5.10 4.22
N TYR A 63 -11.01 4.39 4.36
CA TYR A 63 -9.97 4.60 5.38
C TYR A 63 -8.65 5.11 4.77
N CYS A 64 -8.65 5.55 3.51
CA CYS A 64 -7.44 6.02 2.84
C CYS A 64 -6.90 7.30 3.49
N PHE A 65 -5.68 7.25 4.02
CA PHE A 65 -5.04 8.41 4.65
C PHE A 65 -4.70 9.53 3.66
N ARG A 66 -4.66 9.22 2.34
CA ARG A 66 -4.42 10.18 1.25
C ARG A 66 -5.70 10.61 0.52
N GLN A 67 -6.89 10.39 1.08
CA GLN A 67 -8.14 10.75 0.42
C GLN A 67 -8.30 12.27 0.17
N ASN A 68 -7.57 13.10 0.93
CA ASN A 68 -7.58 14.55 0.82
C ASN A 68 -6.23 15.10 0.29
N PHE A 69 -5.34 14.23 -0.21
CA PHE A 69 -4.05 14.66 -0.77
C PHE A 69 -4.27 15.43 -2.08
N ASP A 70 -3.58 16.57 -2.21
CA ASP A 70 -3.57 17.32 -3.46
C ASP A 70 -2.69 16.63 -4.50
N TYR A 71 -3.33 16.02 -5.49
CA TYR A 71 -2.65 15.34 -6.58
C TYR A 71 -2.33 16.27 -7.77
N ASP A 72 -2.84 17.49 -7.77
CA ASP A 72 -2.62 18.43 -8.85
C ASP A 72 -1.11 18.75 -8.96
N ASP A 73 -0.63 18.81 -10.19
CA ASP A 73 0.79 19.03 -10.50
C ASP A 73 1.80 17.99 -9.99
N ASN A 74 1.36 16.92 -9.33
CA ASN A 74 2.24 15.88 -8.74
C ASN A 74 2.52 14.68 -9.67
N ASP A 75 2.26 14.77 -10.97
CA ASP A 75 2.57 13.69 -11.93
C ASP A 75 4.07 13.48 -12.06
N VAL A 76 4.53 12.24 -11.80
CA VAL A 76 5.95 11.87 -11.82
C VAL A 76 6.61 12.06 -13.20
N LEU A 77 5.88 11.85 -14.28
CA LEU A 77 6.45 11.98 -15.63
C LEU A 77 6.60 13.43 -16.05
N THR A 78 5.70 14.30 -15.64
CA THR A 78 5.77 15.75 -15.85
C THR A 78 6.93 16.37 -15.08
N ASN A 79 7.12 15.96 -13.82
CA ASN A 79 8.13 16.52 -12.92
C ASN A 79 9.47 15.75 -12.96
N TRP A 80 9.67 14.85 -13.94
CA TRP A 80 10.81 13.93 -13.92
C TRP A 80 12.17 14.62 -13.92
N ALA A 81 12.35 15.73 -14.61
CA ALA A 81 13.63 16.44 -14.67
C ALA A 81 14.10 16.88 -13.28
N ASP A 82 13.19 17.42 -12.48
CA ASP A 82 13.47 17.87 -11.11
C ASP A 82 13.67 16.69 -10.18
N ILE A 83 12.84 15.65 -10.30
CA ILE A 83 12.98 14.39 -9.55
C ILE A 83 14.34 13.76 -9.81
N GLN A 84 14.75 13.65 -11.07
CA GLN A 84 16.06 13.08 -11.45
C GLN A 84 17.21 13.91 -10.90
N ASN A 85 17.15 15.25 -11.02
CA ASN A 85 18.15 16.14 -10.45
C ASN A 85 18.23 16.02 -8.93
N TYR A 86 17.09 15.89 -8.25
CA TYR A 86 17.05 15.66 -6.81
C TYR A 86 17.69 14.32 -6.41
N LEU A 87 17.28 13.23 -7.06
CA LEU A 87 17.76 11.88 -6.77
C LEU A 87 19.24 11.70 -7.09
N SER A 88 19.73 12.30 -8.17
CA SER A 88 21.15 12.20 -8.56
C SER A 88 22.12 12.73 -7.49
N LYS A 89 21.66 13.61 -6.61
CA LYS A 89 22.42 14.21 -5.49
C LYS A 89 22.23 13.46 -4.16
N ARG A 90 21.45 12.37 -4.14
CA ARG A 90 21.05 11.62 -2.95
C ARG A 90 21.46 10.16 -3.07
N ILE A 91 22.78 9.91 -3.03
CA ILE A 91 23.35 8.56 -3.22
C ILE A 91 22.95 7.57 -2.13
N GLU A 92 22.51 8.07 -0.97
CA GLU A 92 21.96 7.28 0.13
C GLU A 92 20.59 6.66 -0.20
N VAL A 93 19.84 7.23 -1.17
CA VAL A 93 18.55 6.69 -1.63
C VAL A 93 18.81 5.52 -2.56
N ASN A 94 18.46 4.32 -2.14
CA ASN A 94 18.63 3.11 -2.92
C ASN A 94 17.30 2.43 -3.32
N GLU A 95 16.18 2.92 -2.81
CA GLU A 95 14.84 2.41 -3.09
C GLU A 95 13.89 3.51 -3.54
N VAL A 96 13.13 3.22 -4.59
CA VAL A 96 11.99 4.03 -5.04
C VAL A 96 10.70 3.26 -4.80
N VAL A 97 9.72 3.92 -4.18
CA VAL A 97 8.37 3.39 -3.96
C VAL A 97 7.42 4.09 -4.94
N LEU A 98 6.73 3.35 -5.79
CA LEU A 98 5.61 3.87 -6.56
C LEU A 98 4.33 3.74 -5.74
N SER A 99 3.64 4.86 -5.58
CA SER A 99 2.38 5.00 -4.85
C SER A 99 1.62 6.23 -5.37
N GLY A 100 0.86 6.89 -4.53
CA GLY A 100 0.03 8.05 -4.85
C GLY A 100 -1.43 7.68 -4.69
N GLY A 101 -2.19 7.68 -5.79
CA GLY A 101 -3.37 6.84 -5.97
C GLY A 101 -2.88 5.39 -6.08
N ASP A 102 -3.17 4.71 -7.15
CA ASP A 102 -2.63 3.36 -7.34
C ASP A 102 -1.81 3.29 -8.62
N PRO A 103 -0.51 2.94 -8.55
CA PRO A 103 0.37 2.86 -9.72
C PRO A 103 -0.15 1.97 -10.85
N LEU A 104 -0.87 0.89 -10.52
CA LEU A 104 -1.38 -0.04 -11.52
C LEU A 104 -2.66 0.46 -12.21
N THR A 105 -3.13 1.67 -11.94
CA THR A 105 -4.12 2.36 -12.79
C THR A 105 -3.48 2.96 -14.04
N LEU A 106 -2.15 3.12 -14.06
CA LEU A 106 -1.42 3.54 -15.25
C LEU A 106 -1.40 2.44 -16.31
N SER A 107 -1.30 2.82 -17.59
CA SER A 107 -1.03 1.86 -18.66
C SER A 107 0.38 1.25 -18.53
N ASP A 108 0.57 0.04 -19.06
CA ASP A 108 1.86 -0.65 -19.04
C ASP A 108 2.96 0.18 -19.70
N LYS A 109 2.64 0.86 -20.78
CA LYS A 109 3.54 1.81 -21.46
C LYS A 109 4.02 2.94 -20.54
N LYS A 110 3.14 3.51 -19.70
CA LYS A 110 3.53 4.54 -18.73
C LYS A 110 4.37 3.96 -17.60
N ILE A 111 4.02 2.78 -17.08
CA ILE A 111 4.80 2.07 -16.07
C ILE A 111 6.20 1.78 -16.61
N ASN A 112 6.32 1.23 -17.80
CA ASN A 112 7.62 0.95 -18.42
C ASN A 112 8.46 2.23 -18.59
N LYS A 113 7.85 3.35 -18.98
CA LYS A 113 8.55 4.64 -19.07
C LYS A 113 9.10 5.08 -17.71
N ILE A 114 8.32 4.93 -16.63
CA ILE A 114 8.78 5.25 -15.26
C ILE A 114 9.93 4.30 -14.87
N LEU A 115 9.80 3.00 -15.11
CA LEU A 115 10.86 2.01 -14.85
C LEU A 115 12.18 2.41 -15.49
N ARG A 116 12.19 2.70 -16.80
CA ARG A 116 13.40 3.10 -17.55
C ARG A 116 14.03 4.36 -16.98
N LYS A 117 13.21 5.31 -16.54
CA LYS A 117 13.69 6.55 -15.92
C LYS A 117 14.35 6.29 -14.57
N ILE A 118 13.77 5.44 -13.72
CA ILE A 118 14.35 5.02 -12.43
C ILE A 118 15.66 4.26 -12.66
N GLU A 119 15.69 3.31 -13.60
CA GLU A 119 16.88 2.54 -13.97
C GLU A 119 18.07 3.38 -14.43
N SER A 120 17.82 4.58 -14.95
CA SER A 120 18.89 5.50 -15.38
C SER A 120 19.68 6.08 -14.20
N ILE A 121 19.15 5.96 -12.97
CA ILE A 121 19.79 6.43 -11.73
C ILE A 121 20.57 5.27 -11.11
N GLN A 122 21.90 5.24 -11.27
CA GLN A 122 22.73 4.06 -10.99
C GLN A 122 22.72 3.53 -9.56
N HIS A 123 22.52 4.40 -8.57
CA HIS A 123 22.50 4.01 -7.14
C HIS A 123 21.15 3.47 -6.69
N ILE A 124 20.06 3.67 -7.44
CA ILE A 124 18.78 3.04 -7.15
C ILE A 124 18.85 1.57 -7.51
N LYS A 125 18.54 0.70 -6.55
CA LYS A 125 18.63 -0.76 -6.68
C LYS A 125 17.29 -1.45 -6.56
N THR A 126 16.33 -0.84 -5.85
CA THR A 126 15.05 -1.46 -5.53
C THR A 126 13.89 -0.57 -6.00
N LEU A 127 12.93 -1.21 -6.61
CA LEU A 127 11.63 -0.63 -6.90
C LEU A 127 10.57 -1.35 -6.07
N ARG A 128 9.75 -0.59 -5.34
CA ARG A 128 8.59 -1.13 -4.64
C ARG A 128 7.32 -0.52 -5.21
N ILE A 129 6.34 -1.34 -5.49
CA ILE A 129 5.04 -0.93 -6.02
C ILE A 129 3.97 -1.25 -4.98
N HIS A 130 3.25 -0.23 -4.52
CA HIS A 130 2.10 -0.40 -3.63
C HIS A 130 0.82 -0.38 -4.46
N THR A 131 0.03 -1.45 -4.39
CA THR A 131 -1.18 -1.55 -5.20
C THR A 131 -2.32 -2.29 -4.50
N ARG A 132 -3.53 -1.85 -4.77
CA ARG A 132 -4.77 -2.58 -4.54
C ARG A 132 -5.48 -2.92 -5.85
N THR A 133 -5.13 -2.24 -6.93
CA THR A 133 -5.74 -2.44 -8.26
C THR A 133 -5.63 -3.89 -8.71
N ALA A 134 -4.47 -4.53 -8.54
CA ALA A 134 -4.29 -5.93 -8.90
C ALA A 134 -5.19 -6.90 -8.13
N VAL A 135 -5.61 -6.53 -6.91
CA VAL A 135 -6.51 -7.34 -6.07
C VAL A 135 -7.95 -7.23 -6.56
N VAL A 136 -8.40 -6.01 -6.87
CA VAL A 136 -9.80 -5.72 -7.25
C VAL A 136 -10.05 -5.92 -8.74
N ILE A 137 -9.00 -5.85 -9.56
CA ILE A 137 -9.02 -6.07 -11.02
C ILE A 137 -7.83 -6.98 -11.36
N PRO A 138 -7.92 -8.31 -11.12
CA PRO A 138 -6.79 -9.22 -11.33
C PRO A 138 -6.25 -9.24 -12.76
N SER A 139 -7.11 -9.00 -13.76
CA SER A 139 -6.72 -8.87 -15.17
C SER A 139 -5.77 -7.71 -15.48
N ARG A 140 -5.56 -6.79 -14.49
CA ARG A 140 -4.55 -5.73 -14.60
C ARG A 140 -3.12 -6.27 -14.61
N ILE A 141 -2.91 -7.49 -14.17
CA ILE A 141 -1.63 -8.19 -14.29
C ILE A 141 -1.53 -8.75 -15.71
N THR A 142 -1.14 -7.88 -16.63
CA THR A 142 -1.00 -8.17 -18.06
C THR A 142 0.35 -8.82 -18.36
N GLU A 143 0.47 -9.48 -19.52
CA GLU A 143 1.74 -10.01 -20.01
C GLU A 143 2.79 -8.92 -20.22
N GLU A 144 2.39 -7.72 -20.69
CA GLU A 144 3.28 -6.58 -20.89
C GLU A 144 3.83 -6.06 -19.55
N LEU A 145 2.99 -5.96 -18.51
CA LEU A 145 3.42 -5.61 -17.16
C LEU A 145 4.42 -6.62 -16.62
N ILE A 146 4.08 -7.92 -16.70
CA ILE A 146 4.94 -9.01 -16.25
C ILE A 146 6.29 -8.95 -16.95
N ALA A 147 6.31 -8.79 -18.27
CA ALA A 147 7.53 -8.68 -19.04
C ALA A 147 8.38 -7.48 -18.60
N SER A 148 7.75 -6.32 -18.41
CA SER A 148 8.43 -5.09 -17.96
C SER A 148 9.08 -5.26 -16.57
N LEU A 149 8.36 -5.89 -15.62
CA LEU A 149 8.83 -6.12 -14.26
C LEU A 149 9.94 -7.19 -14.18
N ASN A 150 9.93 -8.18 -15.08
CA ASN A 150 10.97 -9.23 -15.13
C ASN A 150 12.24 -8.79 -15.89
N GLN A 151 12.13 -7.82 -16.80
CA GLN A 151 13.26 -7.34 -17.61
C GLN A 151 14.04 -6.20 -16.95
N THR A 152 13.47 -5.56 -15.93
CA THR A 152 14.15 -4.47 -15.23
C THR A 152 15.40 -4.96 -14.48
N LYS A 153 16.41 -4.10 -14.37
CA LYS A 153 17.61 -4.34 -13.56
C LYS A 153 17.36 -4.13 -12.06
N LEU A 154 16.23 -3.52 -11.70
CA LEU A 154 15.87 -3.25 -10.31
C LEU A 154 15.36 -4.53 -9.63
N LYS A 155 15.62 -4.67 -8.34
CA LYS A 155 14.92 -5.64 -7.51
C LYS A 155 13.49 -5.15 -7.28
N VAL A 156 12.51 -5.88 -7.80
CA VAL A 156 11.11 -5.48 -7.70
C VAL A 156 10.45 -6.13 -6.49
N VAL A 157 9.78 -5.30 -5.71
CA VAL A 157 8.91 -5.70 -4.58
C VAL A 157 7.50 -5.20 -4.87
N ILE A 158 6.52 -6.09 -4.84
CA ILE A 158 5.11 -5.70 -4.94
C ILE A 158 4.48 -5.84 -3.56
N VAL A 159 3.87 -4.76 -3.08
CA VAL A 159 3.15 -4.75 -1.81
C VAL A 159 1.66 -4.58 -2.14
N PHE A 160 0.93 -5.67 -1.99
CA PHE A 160 -0.52 -5.65 -2.12
C PHE A 160 -1.16 -5.03 -0.88
N HIS A 161 -2.32 -4.44 -1.06
CA HIS A 161 -3.14 -3.92 0.01
C HIS A 161 -4.40 -4.78 0.14
N ILE A 162 -4.36 -5.72 1.07
CA ILE A 162 -5.43 -6.70 1.33
C ILE A 162 -5.70 -6.71 2.84
N ASN A 163 -6.94 -6.47 3.24
CA ASN A 163 -7.35 -6.42 4.65
C ASN A 163 -8.14 -7.64 5.11
N HIS A 164 -8.71 -8.41 4.18
CA HIS A 164 -9.56 -9.54 4.49
C HIS A 164 -9.32 -10.70 3.51
N ALA A 165 -9.39 -11.95 4.00
CA ALA A 165 -9.14 -13.15 3.19
C ALA A 165 -10.08 -13.28 1.97
N GLN A 166 -11.30 -12.76 2.04
CA GLN A 166 -12.27 -12.75 0.93
C GLN A 166 -11.84 -11.88 -0.26
N GLU A 167 -10.87 -10.97 -0.09
CA GLU A 167 -10.32 -10.19 -1.21
C GLU A 167 -9.45 -11.04 -2.14
N ILE A 168 -8.95 -12.18 -1.66
CA ILE A 168 -8.09 -13.10 -2.41
C ILE A 168 -8.96 -14.06 -3.21
N SER A 169 -9.28 -13.68 -4.44
CA SER A 169 -10.06 -14.51 -5.38
C SER A 169 -9.16 -15.51 -6.12
N ASP A 170 -9.76 -16.57 -6.66
CA ASP A 170 -9.04 -17.57 -7.47
C ASP A 170 -8.42 -16.93 -8.71
N GLU A 171 -9.09 -15.96 -9.32
CA GLU A 171 -8.57 -15.19 -10.46
C GLU A 171 -7.33 -14.39 -10.06
N PHE A 172 -7.35 -13.71 -8.90
CA PHE A 172 -6.18 -13.01 -8.37
C PHE A 172 -5.01 -13.98 -8.17
N VAL A 173 -5.24 -15.10 -7.48
CA VAL A 173 -4.21 -16.13 -7.24
C VAL A 173 -3.64 -16.66 -8.55
N LYS A 174 -4.49 -16.92 -9.54
CA LYS A 174 -4.06 -17.37 -10.88
C LYS A 174 -3.13 -16.35 -11.54
N ASN A 175 -3.51 -15.07 -11.53
CA ASN A 175 -2.77 -14.04 -12.26
C ASN A 175 -1.44 -13.67 -11.57
N ILE A 176 -1.37 -13.66 -10.23
CA ILE A 176 -0.13 -13.36 -9.53
C ILE A 176 0.92 -14.47 -9.61
N LYS A 177 0.56 -15.70 -10.01
CA LYS A 177 1.54 -16.79 -10.23
C LYS A 177 2.65 -16.39 -11.21
N ALA A 178 2.35 -15.54 -12.16
CA ALA A 178 3.31 -15.02 -13.12
C ALA A 178 4.34 -14.04 -12.49
N LEU A 179 4.06 -13.52 -11.31
CA LEU A 179 4.91 -12.59 -10.55
C LEU A 179 5.73 -13.28 -9.45
N ARG A 180 5.65 -14.61 -9.30
CA ARG A 180 6.30 -15.37 -8.19
C ARG A 180 7.82 -15.27 -8.14
N ASN A 181 8.46 -14.81 -9.21
CA ASN A 181 9.89 -14.54 -9.23
C ASN A 181 10.26 -13.21 -8.55
N LEU A 182 9.26 -12.38 -8.24
CA LEU A 182 9.39 -11.12 -7.53
C LEU A 182 9.13 -11.33 -6.04
N THR A 183 9.47 -10.34 -5.24
CA THR A 183 9.10 -10.34 -3.82
C THR A 183 7.66 -9.83 -3.67
N LEU A 184 6.76 -10.70 -3.21
CA LEU A 184 5.35 -10.37 -3.01
C LEU A 184 5.04 -10.25 -1.52
N LEU A 185 4.58 -9.07 -1.12
CA LEU A 185 4.27 -8.73 0.26
C LEU A 185 2.83 -8.20 0.36
N ASN A 186 2.27 -8.28 1.56
CA ASN A 186 0.98 -7.64 1.87
C ASN A 186 1.12 -6.64 3.01
N GLN A 187 0.46 -5.50 2.89
CA GLN A 187 0.17 -4.61 4.00
C GLN A 187 -1.34 -4.51 4.20
N SER A 188 -1.77 -4.54 5.45
CA SER A 188 -3.16 -4.35 5.86
C SER A 188 -3.29 -3.22 6.86
N VAL A 189 -4.51 -2.80 7.12
CA VAL A 189 -4.85 -1.84 8.17
C VAL A 189 -5.82 -2.52 9.12
N PHE A 190 -5.68 -2.32 10.42
CA PHE A 190 -6.68 -2.70 11.40
C PHE A 190 -7.95 -1.88 11.20
N LEU A 191 -9.06 -2.53 10.90
CA LEU A 191 -10.34 -1.90 10.60
C LEU A 191 -11.45 -2.56 11.41
N ARG A 192 -12.14 -1.78 12.24
CA ARG A 192 -13.33 -2.25 12.98
C ARG A 192 -14.36 -2.83 12.00
N ASP A 193 -14.98 -3.93 12.40
CA ASP A 193 -15.99 -4.66 11.63
C ASP A 193 -15.51 -5.27 10.31
N VAL A 194 -14.19 -5.23 10.05
CA VAL A 194 -13.59 -5.82 8.83
C VAL A 194 -12.61 -6.94 9.20
N ASN A 195 -11.64 -6.65 10.07
CA ASN A 195 -10.58 -7.58 10.45
C ASN A 195 -10.12 -7.39 11.90
N ASP A 196 -10.99 -6.91 12.77
CA ASP A 196 -10.70 -6.60 14.16
C ASP A 196 -10.84 -7.82 15.11
N ASP A 197 -10.47 -9.00 14.62
CA ASP A 197 -10.32 -10.21 15.41
C ASP A 197 -9.13 -11.08 14.92
N ALA A 198 -8.56 -11.87 15.84
CA ALA A 198 -7.35 -12.63 15.55
C ALA A 198 -7.58 -13.79 14.56
N LYS A 199 -8.78 -14.38 14.53
CA LYS A 199 -9.10 -15.49 13.64
C LYS A 199 -9.18 -15.04 12.20
N THR A 200 -9.83 -13.91 11.94
CA THR A 200 -9.90 -13.29 10.61
C THR A 200 -8.52 -12.92 10.09
N LEU A 201 -7.63 -12.37 10.95
CA LEU A 201 -6.26 -12.06 10.56
C LEU A 201 -5.40 -13.30 10.33
N ALA A 202 -5.59 -14.36 11.12
CA ALA A 202 -4.90 -15.63 10.89
C ALA A 202 -5.32 -16.26 9.55
N GLU A 203 -6.62 -16.27 9.24
CA GLU A 203 -7.13 -16.73 7.95
C GLU A 203 -6.52 -15.92 6.78
N LEU A 204 -6.44 -14.58 6.92
CA LEU A 204 -5.78 -13.74 5.93
C LEU A 204 -4.31 -14.13 5.76
N SER A 205 -3.57 -14.32 6.86
CA SER A 205 -2.14 -14.66 6.82
C SER A 205 -1.88 -16.00 6.11
N TYR A 206 -2.68 -17.02 6.39
CA TYR A 206 -2.56 -18.32 5.72
C TYR A 206 -2.94 -18.22 4.23
N LYS A 207 -4.03 -17.54 3.91
CA LYS A 207 -4.48 -17.40 2.51
C LYS A 207 -3.51 -16.57 1.66
N LEU A 208 -2.85 -15.57 2.25
CA LEU A 208 -1.75 -14.85 1.61
C LEU A 208 -0.59 -15.80 1.30
N PHE A 209 -0.19 -16.62 2.28
CA PHE A 209 0.93 -17.56 2.12
C PHE A 209 0.65 -18.60 1.04
N ASP A 210 -0.58 -19.15 0.98
CA ASP A 210 -1.02 -20.06 -0.07
C ASP A 210 -0.92 -19.42 -1.47
N ALA A 211 -1.10 -18.09 -1.53
CA ALA A 211 -0.91 -17.29 -2.74
C ALA A 211 0.55 -16.86 -2.98
N SER A 212 1.53 -17.34 -2.17
CA SER A 212 2.94 -16.94 -2.21
C SER A 212 3.18 -15.46 -1.90
N ILE A 213 2.34 -14.85 -1.09
CA ILE A 213 2.46 -13.50 -0.58
C ILE A 213 2.81 -13.56 0.91
N LEU A 214 3.83 -12.83 1.35
CA LEU A 214 4.16 -12.77 2.78
C LEU A 214 3.43 -11.60 3.45
N PRO A 215 2.80 -11.82 4.62
CA PRO A 215 2.32 -10.73 5.47
C PRO A 215 3.51 -9.85 5.87
N TYR A 216 3.39 -8.54 5.66
CA TYR A 216 4.50 -7.62 5.91
C TYR A 216 4.19 -6.65 7.04
N TYR A 217 3.15 -5.85 6.86
CA TYR A 217 2.68 -4.92 7.87
C TYR A 217 1.18 -5.07 8.14
N ILE A 218 0.81 -4.85 9.40
CA ILE A 218 -0.54 -4.44 9.79
C ILE A 218 -0.44 -3.06 10.45
N HIS A 219 -1.02 -2.06 9.82
CA HIS A 219 -1.03 -0.69 10.31
C HIS A 219 -2.16 -0.47 11.29
N LEU A 220 -1.90 0.25 12.38
CA LEU A 220 -2.98 0.94 13.07
C LEU A 220 -3.54 2.01 12.14
N LEU A 221 -4.85 2.26 12.24
CA LEU A 221 -5.54 3.23 11.40
C LEU A 221 -4.94 4.62 11.56
N ASP A 222 -4.56 5.25 10.44
CA ASP A 222 -4.24 6.67 10.39
C ASP A 222 -5.52 7.47 10.63
N LYS A 223 -5.47 8.45 11.54
CA LYS A 223 -6.66 9.21 11.93
C LYS A 223 -7.00 10.29 10.91
N VAL A 224 -7.42 9.84 9.72
CA VAL A 224 -7.88 10.71 8.64
C VAL A 224 -9.38 10.98 8.78
N THR A 225 -9.79 12.22 8.56
CA THR A 225 -11.20 12.64 8.58
C THR A 225 -12.05 11.72 7.69
N GLY A 226 -13.13 11.16 8.26
CA GLY A 226 -14.06 10.24 7.57
C GLY A 226 -13.74 8.75 7.76
N ALA A 227 -12.62 8.39 8.43
CA ALA A 227 -12.26 7.00 8.72
C ALA A 227 -12.61 6.56 10.15
N GLU A 228 -13.24 7.41 10.95
CA GLU A 228 -13.49 7.23 12.38
C GLU A 228 -14.17 5.92 12.74
N ARG A 229 -15.10 5.49 11.87
CA ARG A 229 -15.87 4.24 12.08
C ARG A 229 -14.99 2.99 12.14
N PHE A 230 -13.80 3.04 11.53
CA PHE A 230 -12.87 1.92 11.48
C PHE A 230 -11.89 1.88 12.65
N LEU A 231 -11.90 2.91 13.51
CA LEU A 231 -10.94 2.99 14.59
C LEU A 231 -11.19 1.90 15.63
N ILE A 232 -10.15 1.14 15.93
CA ILE A 232 -10.05 0.31 17.14
C ILE A 232 -9.08 0.95 18.12
N SER A 233 -9.26 0.73 19.41
CA SER A 233 -8.32 1.25 20.41
C SER A 233 -6.99 0.49 20.37
N ASP A 234 -5.89 1.15 20.77
CA ASP A 234 -4.57 0.55 20.84
C ASP A 234 -4.57 -0.72 21.72
N ASN A 235 -5.25 -0.66 22.87
CA ASN A 235 -5.39 -1.80 23.76
C ASN A 235 -6.10 -2.98 23.09
N GLN A 236 -7.12 -2.73 22.29
CA GLN A 236 -7.81 -3.77 21.52
C GLN A 236 -6.90 -4.34 20.43
N ALA A 237 -6.21 -3.49 19.68
CA ALA A 237 -5.25 -3.91 18.66
C ALA A 237 -4.14 -4.79 19.23
N HIS A 238 -3.57 -4.43 20.37
CA HIS A 238 -2.55 -5.24 21.05
C HIS A 238 -3.08 -6.61 21.52
N LYS A 239 -4.29 -6.64 22.08
CA LYS A 239 -4.93 -7.92 22.49
C LYS A 239 -5.13 -8.85 21.29
N ILE A 240 -5.64 -8.31 20.19
CA ILE A 240 -5.85 -9.06 18.95
C ILE A 240 -4.51 -9.54 18.37
N TYR A 241 -3.51 -8.65 18.33
CA TYR A 241 -2.19 -8.98 17.80
C TYR A 241 -1.50 -10.08 18.62
N LYS A 242 -1.59 -10.01 19.95
CA LYS A 242 -1.07 -11.08 20.83
C LYS A 242 -1.77 -12.41 20.59
N ALA A 243 -3.09 -12.41 20.45
CA ALA A 243 -3.83 -13.62 20.11
C ALA A 243 -3.47 -14.15 18.71
N LEU A 244 -3.24 -13.27 17.72
CA LEU A 244 -2.77 -13.66 16.39
C LEU A 244 -1.39 -14.32 16.46
N GLN A 245 -0.48 -13.81 17.30
CA GLN A 245 0.86 -14.37 17.49
C GLN A 245 0.81 -15.84 17.94
N ASP A 246 -0.18 -16.22 18.75
CA ASP A 246 -0.37 -17.60 19.19
C ASP A 246 -0.99 -18.50 18.10
N MET A 247 -1.57 -17.91 17.04
CA MET A 247 -2.32 -18.64 15.99
C MET A 247 -1.52 -18.89 14.72
N VAL A 248 -0.44 -18.12 14.47
CA VAL A 248 0.32 -18.22 13.21
C VAL A 248 1.81 -18.39 13.48
N PRO A 249 2.56 -19.08 12.59
CA PRO A 249 4.02 -19.11 12.65
C PRO A 249 4.61 -17.70 12.53
N GLY A 250 5.76 -17.46 13.14
CA GLY A 250 6.37 -16.12 13.20
C GLY A 250 6.61 -15.46 11.85
N TYR A 251 6.86 -16.22 10.79
CA TYR A 251 7.03 -15.67 9.43
C TYR A 251 5.70 -15.27 8.75
N LEU A 252 4.56 -15.66 9.31
CA LEU A 252 3.21 -15.25 8.89
C LEU A 252 2.61 -14.16 9.79
N LEU A 253 3.31 -13.76 10.83
CA LEU A 253 2.90 -12.67 11.70
C LEU A 253 3.34 -11.33 11.08
N PRO A 254 2.42 -10.47 10.60
CA PRO A 254 2.78 -9.14 10.09
C PRO A 254 3.28 -8.26 11.23
N LYS A 255 4.21 -7.35 10.96
CA LYS A 255 4.66 -6.36 11.95
C LYS A 255 3.54 -5.35 12.22
N LEU A 256 3.16 -5.20 13.48
CA LEU A 256 2.23 -4.17 13.90
C LEU A 256 2.95 -2.81 13.90
N VAL A 257 2.41 -1.83 13.15
CA VAL A 257 3.07 -0.54 12.94
C VAL A 257 2.08 0.63 12.95
N ARG A 258 2.59 1.82 13.30
CA ARG A 258 1.89 3.10 13.15
C ARG A 258 2.81 4.08 12.44
N ASP A 259 2.26 4.86 11.51
CA ASP A 259 2.90 6.05 10.98
C ASP A 259 2.59 7.24 11.91
N GLU A 260 3.62 7.91 12.40
CA GLU A 260 3.48 9.13 13.21
C GLU A 260 4.21 10.28 12.52
N GLY A 261 3.43 11.20 11.97
CA GLY A 261 3.85 12.55 11.59
C GLY A 261 5.22 12.72 10.92
N GLY A 262 5.55 11.91 9.90
CA GLY A 262 6.85 12.02 9.20
C GLY A 262 8.01 11.28 9.86
N GLU A 263 7.83 10.70 11.05
CA GLU A 263 8.81 9.81 11.66
C GLU A 263 8.81 8.41 11.01
N SER A 264 9.85 7.63 11.27
CA SER A 264 9.90 6.23 10.88
C SER A 264 8.72 5.47 11.48
N LYS A 265 8.18 4.48 10.74
CA LYS A 265 7.16 3.58 11.29
C LYS A 265 7.67 2.96 12.58
N ARG A 266 6.91 3.13 13.65
CA ARG A 266 7.23 2.54 14.94
C ARG A 266 6.56 1.18 15.03
N LEU A 267 7.31 0.18 15.51
CA LEU A 267 6.70 -1.07 15.92
C LEU A 267 5.88 -0.77 17.18
N VAL A 268 4.61 -1.11 17.13
CA VAL A 268 3.76 -1.05 18.32
C VAL A 268 3.83 -2.43 18.96
N ILE A 269 4.51 -2.53 20.11
CA ILE A 269 4.74 -3.78 20.84
C ILE A 269 3.66 -3.97 21.90
#